data_bb679f8a91c15e6e6b286a0b125d1c5e
#
_entry.id   bb679f8a91c15e6e6b286a0b125d1c5e
#
_cell.length_a   1.000
_cell.length_b   1.000
_cell.length_c   1.000
_cell.angle_alpha   90.00
_cell.angle_beta   90.00
_cell.angle_gamma   90.00
#
_symmetry.space_group_name_H-M   'P 1'
#
loop_
_entity.id
_entity.type
_entity.pdbx_description
1 polymer ?
#
loop_
_entity_poly.entity_id
_entity_poly.type
_entity_poly.pdbx_seq_one_letter_code
_entity_poly.pdbx_strand_id
1 'polypeptide(L)'
;MAEPMLFDAIPQAPNLRTGLVNTLIAQIESGDLAPGQRLPTEQEIVAATGVSRTVVREALAALRARGLITTRQGLGAFVAKDPLPRTFSILPDDLESIDEVLRVLELRMGIEVEATGLAAERRSDAALEQMGSRLDALEAAVRAGGSGSEEDFGFHRAILAATQNANFTRLFDTFGSAMIPRQWIRLDRMTLPEREKYLARMQREHRAILAAIEARDANAARRAMRSHLTKSYSRFEELRDRASHD
;
A
#
# COMPACT_ATOMS: atom_id res chain seq x y z
N MET A 1 29.59 -0.51 -32.46
CA MET A 1 28.12 -0.34 -32.34
C MET A 1 27.67 -1.52 -31.52
N ALA A 2 27.28 -1.30 -30.25
CA ALA A 2 26.74 -2.34 -29.39
C ALA A 2 25.23 -2.47 -29.72
N GLU A 3 24.78 -3.68 -30.02
CA GLU A 3 23.37 -3.99 -30.21
C GLU A 3 22.59 -3.73 -28.92
N PRO A 4 21.35 -3.19 -28.99
CA PRO A 4 20.51 -3.04 -27.82
C PRO A 4 20.08 -4.43 -27.33
N MET A 5 20.45 -4.78 -26.10
CA MET A 5 19.91 -5.97 -25.44
C MET A 5 18.40 -5.73 -25.19
N LEU A 6 17.58 -6.36 -26.00
CA LEU A 6 16.14 -6.51 -25.75
C LEU A 6 15.96 -7.56 -24.66
N PHE A 7 15.62 -7.12 -23.45
CA PHE A 7 15.03 -8.02 -22.47
C PHE A 7 13.53 -8.08 -22.73
N ASP A 8 13.05 -9.21 -23.21
CA ASP A 8 11.64 -9.52 -23.21
C ASP A 8 11.11 -9.57 -21.77
N ALA A 9 9.89 -9.05 -21.57
CA ALA A 9 9.25 -9.09 -20.27
C ALA A 9 9.12 -10.55 -19.82
N ILE A 10 9.81 -10.91 -18.74
CA ILE A 10 9.64 -12.20 -18.09
C ILE A 10 8.20 -12.23 -17.56
N PRO A 11 7.34 -13.19 -17.95
CA PRO A 11 6.04 -13.37 -17.33
C PRO A 11 6.28 -13.55 -15.83
N GLN A 12 5.64 -12.76 -14.98
CA GLN A 12 5.73 -12.95 -13.55
C GLN A 12 5.12 -14.31 -13.24
N ALA A 13 5.98 -15.29 -12.97
CA ALA A 13 5.57 -16.53 -12.35
C ALA A 13 4.88 -16.20 -11.01
N PRO A 14 3.88 -16.99 -10.57
CA PRO A 14 3.22 -16.77 -9.28
C PRO A 14 4.30 -16.56 -8.23
N ASN A 15 4.15 -15.52 -7.41
CA ASN A 15 5.19 -15.08 -6.48
C ASN A 15 5.42 -16.17 -5.42
N LEU A 16 6.36 -17.08 -5.71
CA LEU A 16 6.69 -18.24 -4.87
C LEU A 16 7.08 -17.82 -3.45
N ARG A 17 7.60 -16.60 -3.30
CA ARG A 17 7.93 -16.02 -2.00
C ARG A 17 6.65 -15.81 -1.17
N THR A 18 5.65 -15.16 -1.74
CA THR A 18 4.38 -14.90 -1.05
C THR A 18 3.63 -16.19 -0.75
N GLY A 19 3.60 -17.12 -1.70
CA GLY A 19 3.03 -18.44 -1.46
C GLY A 19 3.67 -19.13 -0.24
N LEU A 20 5.00 -19.13 -0.14
CA LEU A 20 5.72 -19.71 1.00
C LEU A 20 5.47 -18.94 2.30
N VAL A 21 5.45 -17.59 2.26
CA VAL A 21 5.12 -16.76 3.43
C VAL A 21 3.73 -17.08 3.95
N ASN A 22 2.72 -17.13 3.08
CA ASN A 22 1.34 -17.42 3.46
C ASN A 22 1.17 -18.84 4.01
N THR A 23 1.86 -19.84 3.44
CA THR A 23 1.87 -21.20 3.97
C THR A 23 2.44 -21.27 5.38
N LEU A 24 3.59 -20.61 5.63
CA LEU A 24 4.21 -20.61 6.96
C LEU A 24 3.36 -19.82 7.97
N ILE A 25 2.71 -18.73 7.56
CA ILE A 25 1.77 -17.99 8.40
C ILE A 25 0.59 -18.90 8.80
N ALA A 26 -0.02 -19.58 7.83
CA ALA A 26 -1.13 -20.49 8.10
C ALA A 26 -0.74 -21.59 9.10
N GLN A 27 0.46 -22.17 9.01
CA GLN A 27 0.96 -23.17 9.95
C GLN A 27 1.22 -22.62 11.36
N ILE A 28 1.65 -21.35 11.46
CA ILE A 28 1.79 -20.68 12.77
C ILE A 28 0.41 -20.40 13.38
N GLU A 29 -0.57 -20.00 12.57
CA GLU A 29 -1.93 -19.68 13.00
C GLU A 29 -2.75 -20.93 13.37
N SER A 30 -2.59 -22.01 12.63
CA SER A 30 -3.22 -23.30 12.97
C SER A 30 -2.61 -23.96 14.22
N GLY A 31 -1.40 -23.51 14.63
CA GLY A 31 -0.65 -24.11 15.73
C GLY A 31 0.21 -25.30 15.31
N ASP A 32 0.25 -25.68 14.03
CA ASP A 32 1.15 -26.71 13.51
C ASP A 32 2.62 -26.33 13.75
N LEU A 33 2.92 -25.03 13.71
CA LEU A 33 4.16 -24.45 14.20
C LEU A 33 3.88 -23.67 15.49
N ALA A 34 4.11 -24.31 16.63
CA ALA A 34 3.79 -23.76 17.94
C ALA A 34 4.71 -22.56 18.34
N PRO A 35 4.24 -21.62 19.18
CA PRO A 35 5.07 -20.54 19.72
C PRO A 35 6.35 -21.08 20.40
N GLY A 36 7.51 -20.54 20.02
CA GLY A 36 8.83 -20.97 20.50
C GLY A 36 9.37 -22.22 19.81
N GLN A 37 8.62 -22.87 18.93
CA GLN A 37 9.08 -24.01 18.15
C GLN A 37 10.15 -23.55 17.14
N ARG A 38 11.13 -24.41 16.89
CA ARG A 38 12.13 -24.21 15.85
C ARG A 38 11.51 -24.49 14.49
N LEU A 39 11.71 -23.55 13.55
CA LEU A 39 11.33 -23.77 12.15
C LEU A 39 12.26 -24.81 11.51
N PRO A 40 11.80 -25.50 10.46
CA PRO A 40 12.67 -26.26 9.59
C PRO A 40 13.82 -25.40 9.05
N THR A 41 14.96 -26.02 8.79
CA THR A 41 16.09 -25.31 8.20
C THR A 41 15.81 -24.86 6.76
N GLU A 42 16.54 -23.86 6.26
CA GLU A 42 16.42 -23.44 4.86
C GLU A 42 16.53 -24.63 3.88
N GLN A 43 17.38 -25.60 4.17
CA GLN A 43 17.55 -26.79 3.32
C GLN A 43 16.33 -27.70 3.36
N GLU A 44 15.73 -27.91 4.53
CA GLU A 44 14.51 -28.72 4.69
C GLU A 44 13.32 -28.05 4.01
N ILE A 45 13.18 -26.72 4.11
CA ILE A 45 12.13 -25.97 3.40
C ILE A 45 12.33 -26.09 1.89
N VAL A 46 13.54 -25.91 1.38
CA VAL A 46 13.86 -26.08 -0.05
C VAL A 46 13.49 -27.50 -0.52
N ALA A 47 13.87 -28.52 0.26
CA ALA A 47 13.58 -29.91 -0.09
C ALA A 47 12.07 -30.22 -0.09
N ALA A 48 11.33 -29.64 0.85
CA ALA A 48 9.89 -29.88 0.98
C ALA A 48 9.05 -29.11 -0.06
N THR A 49 9.48 -27.91 -0.44
CA THR A 49 8.68 -26.99 -1.27
C THR A 49 9.15 -26.88 -2.72
N GLY A 50 10.39 -27.29 -3.01
CA GLY A 50 11.00 -27.16 -4.33
C GLY A 50 11.39 -25.72 -4.72
N VAL A 51 11.18 -24.72 -3.85
CA VAL A 51 11.55 -23.32 -4.12
C VAL A 51 13.05 -23.10 -3.94
N SER A 52 13.57 -22.03 -4.56
CA SER A 52 15.00 -21.72 -4.44
C SER A 52 15.39 -21.26 -3.02
N ARG A 53 16.67 -21.43 -2.66
CA ARG A 53 17.21 -20.92 -1.38
C ARG A 53 16.99 -19.42 -1.19
N THR A 54 17.07 -18.63 -2.27
CA THR A 54 16.81 -17.18 -2.24
C THR A 54 15.39 -16.89 -1.81
N VAL A 55 14.40 -17.56 -2.42
CA VAL A 55 12.99 -17.44 -2.07
C VAL A 55 12.74 -17.81 -0.60
N VAL A 56 13.35 -18.89 -0.10
CA VAL A 56 13.22 -19.28 1.32
C VAL A 56 13.80 -18.21 2.24
N ARG A 57 14.98 -17.67 1.94
CA ARG A 57 15.62 -16.63 2.75
C ARG A 57 14.79 -15.35 2.79
N GLU A 58 14.24 -14.95 1.65
CA GLU A 58 13.36 -13.78 1.55
C GLU A 58 12.04 -13.99 2.33
N ALA A 59 11.44 -15.18 2.24
CA ALA A 59 10.25 -15.53 3.01
C ALA A 59 10.51 -15.49 4.52
N LEU A 60 11.61 -16.08 4.99
CA LEU A 60 11.99 -16.02 6.41
C LEU A 60 12.32 -14.60 6.86
N ALA A 61 12.93 -13.78 5.99
CA ALA A 61 13.16 -12.36 6.30
C ALA A 61 11.84 -11.59 6.44
N ALA A 62 10.85 -11.85 5.59
CA ALA A 62 9.52 -11.26 5.67
C ALA A 62 8.78 -11.66 6.96
N LEU A 63 8.82 -12.96 7.34
CA LEU A 63 8.25 -13.43 8.61
C LEU A 63 8.92 -12.79 9.83
N ARG A 64 10.24 -12.59 9.77
CA ARG A 64 10.98 -11.91 10.85
C ARG A 64 10.61 -10.44 10.94
N ALA A 65 10.50 -9.75 9.80
CA ALA A 65 10.05 -8.34 9.75
C ALA A 65 8.64 -8.19 10.33
N ARG A 66 7.77 -9.20 10.16
CA ARG A 66 6.43 -9.26 10.75
C ARG A 66 6.42 -9.69 12.24
N GLY A 67 7.58 -9.96 12.84
CA GLY A 67 7.69 -10.39 14.23
C GLY A 67 7.13 -11.80 14.51
N LEU A 68 6.82 -12.57 13.47
CA LEU A 68 6.29 -13.93 13.59
C LEU A 68 7.36 -14.96 13.94
N ILE A 69 8.61 -14.67 13.58
CA ILE A 69 9.76 -15.50 13.91
C ILE A 69 10.92 -14.67 14.48
N THR A 70 11.76 -15.33 15.26
CA THR A 70 13.04 -14.81 15.75
C THR A 70 14.18 -15.68 15.29
N THR A 71 15.36 -15.10 15.02
CA THR A 71 16.56 -15.87 14.67
C THR A 71 17.53 -15.88 15.83
N ARG A 72 18.13 -17.05 16.11
CA ARG A 72 19.21 -17.21 17.09
C ARG A 72 20.45 -17.67 16.36
N GLN A 73 21.54 -16.96 16.55
CA GLN A 73 22.81 -17.26 15.86
C GLN A 73 23.22 -18.72 16.15
N GLY A 74 23.52 -19.48 15.10
CA GLY A 74 23.89 -20.88 15.17
C GLY A 74 22.77 -21.88 15.48
N LEU A 75 21.59 -21.42 15.91
CA LEU A 75 20.48 -22.27 16.32
C LEU A 75 19.33 -22.29 15.31
N GLY A 76 19.25 -21.27 14.43
CA GLY A 76 18.21 -21.20 13.40
C GLY A 76 17.09 -20.21 13.70
N ALA A 77 15.94 -20.38 13.03
CA ALA A 77 14.74 -19.58 13.20
C ALA A 77 13.74 -20.29 14.13
N PHE A 78 13.01 -19.51 14.92
CA PHE A 78 12.02 -19.99 15.89
C PHE A 78 10.74 -19.18 15.77
N VAL A 79 9.58 -19.78 15.91
CA VAL A 79 8.32 -19.06 16.06
C VAL A 79 8.42 -18.15 17.29
N ALA A 80 8.00 -16.90 17.17
CA ALA A 80 8.02 -15.98 18.30
C ALA A 80 7.16 -16.54 19.44
N LYS A 81 7.64 -16.47 20.70
CA LYS A 81 6.90 -16.97 21.88
C LYS A 81 5.67 -16.12 22.17
N ASP A 82 5.84 -14.82 22.01
CA ASP A 82 4.78 -13.83 21.97
C ASP A 82 4.87 -13.18 20.60
N PRO A 83 4.19 -13.73 19.57
CA PRO A 83 4.08 -13.01 18.33
C PRO A 83 3.47 -11.67 18.70
N LEU A 84 4.19 -10.57 18.40
CA LEU A 84 3.63 -9.24 18.57
C LEU A 84 2.18 -9.30 18.10
N PRO A 85 1.20 -8.79 18.88
CA PRO A 85 -0.17 -8.74 18.42
C PRO A 85 -0.09 -8.20 17.00
N ARG A 86 -0.67 -8.90 16.03
CA ARG A 86 -0.55 -8.56 14.61
C ARG A 86 -0.63 -7.05 14.51
N THR A 87 0.50 -6.42 14.36
CA THR A 87 0.51 -5.01 13.97
C THR A 87 -0.19 -5.06 12.63
N PHE A 88 -1.44 -4.62 12.60
CA PHE A 88 -2.20 -4.58 11.36
C PHE A 88 -1.37 -3.75 10.38
N SER A 89 -0.70 -4.41 9.47
CA SER A 89 0.19 -3.79 8.48
C SER A 89 -0.22 -4.28 7.10
N ILE A 90 -0.30 -3.37 6.16
CA ILE A 90 -0.43 -3.69 4.75
C ILE A 90 0.94 -3.40 4.14
N LEU A 91 1.67 -4.45 3.80
CA LEU A 91 2.94 -4.30 3.11
C LEU A 91 2.70 -4.19 1.59
N PRO A 92 3.59 -3.56 0.82
CA PRO A 92 3.50 -3.53 -0.64
C PRO A 92 3.35 -4.93 -1.25
N ASP A 93 3.97 -5.92 -0.63
CA ASP A 93 3.89 -7.33 -1.04
C ASP A 93 2.53 -7.99 -0.74
N ASP A 94 1.72 -7.42 0.14
CA ASP A 94 0.36 -7.89 0.40
C ASP A 94 -0.63 -7.42 -0.68
N LEU A 95 -0.21 -6.48 -1.55
CA LEU A 95 -1.02 -5.94 -2.66
C LEU A 95 -0.68 -6.64 -3.98
N GLU A 96 -0.74 -7.96 -4.00
CA GLU A 96 -0.41 -8.76 -5.19
C GLU A 96 -1.60 -8.95 -6.15
N SER A 97 -2.80 -8.61 -5.71
CA SER A 97 -4.01 -8.69 -6.52
C SER A 97 -4.80 -7.39 -6.51
N ILE A 98 -5.56 -7.15 -7.57
CA ILE A 98 -6.47 -6.00 -7.64
C ILE A 98 -7.54 -6.10 -6.54
N ASP A 99 -7.94 -7.30 -6.14
CA ASP A 99 -8.92 -7.49 -5.05
C ASP A 99 -8.37 -7.00 -3.70
N GLU A 100 -7.09 -7.16 -3.43
CA GLU A 100 -6.46 -6.61 -2.21
C GLU A 100 -6.39 -5.09 -2.26
N VAL A 101 -6.09 -4.53 -3.41
CA VAL A 101 -6.17 -3.07 -3.63
C VAL A 101 -7.57 -2.54 -3.35
N LEU A 102 -8.61 -3.23 -3.83
CA LEU A 102 -10.02 -2.84 -3.56
C LEU A 102 -10.35 -2.89 -2.08
N ARG A 103 -9.90 -3.93 -1.34
CA ARG A 103 -10.07 -4.01 0.14
C ARG A 103 -9.38 -2.84 0.87
N VAL A 104 -8.18 -2.45 0.42
CA VAL A 104 -7.49 -1.27 0.97
C VAL A 104 -8.26 0.01 0.71
N LEU A 105 -8.84 0.19 -0.47
CA LEU A 105 -9.66 1.36 -0.79
C LEU A 105 -10.95 1.40 0.05
N GLU A 106 -11.57 0.27 0.34
CA GLU A 106 -12.70 0.19 1.28
C GLU A 106 -12.30 0.65 2.70
N LEU A 107 -11.14 0.17 3.20
CA LEU A 107 -10.61 0.60 4.48
C LEU A 107 -10.35 2.10 4.51
N ARG A 108 -9.72 2.64 3.45
CA ARG A 108 -9.49 4.08 3.29
C ARG A 108 -10.80 4.88 3.32
N MET A 109 -11.83 4.41 2.64
CA MET A 109 -13.15 5.07 2.69
C MET A 109 -13.71 5.14 4.12
N GLY A 110 -13.55 4.08 4.91
CA GLY A 110 -13.98 4.05 6.30
C GLY A 110 -13.23 5.03 7.21
N ILE A 111 -11.94 5.25 6.94
CA ILE A 111 -11.08 6.08 7.79
C ILE A 111 -11.02 7.53 7.29
N GLU A 112 -10.66 7.72 6.02
CA GLU A 112 -10.30 9.03 5.49
C GLU A 112 -11.49 9.95 5.28
N VAL A 113 -12.67 9.41 4.98
CA VAL A 113 -13.87 10.24 4.81
C VAL A 113 -14.20 10.99 6.10
N GLU A 114 -14.23 10.30 7.25
CA GLU A 114 -14.51 10.92 8.53
C GLU A 114 -13.34 11.79 9.01
N ALA A 115 -12.11 11.35 8.83
CA ALA A 115 -10.92 12.14 9.15
C ALA A 115 -10.90 13.46 8.38
N THR A 116 -11.32 13.47 7.10
CA THR A 116 -11.36 14.68 6.28
C THR A 116 -12.41 15.68 6.79
N GLY A 117 -13.56 15.21 7.25
CA GLY A 117 -14.56 16.06 7.91
C GLY A 117 -14.00 16.69 9.20
N LEU A 118 -13.36 15.87 10.05
CA LEU A 118 -12.72 16.36 11.28
C LEU A 118 -11.58 17.35 10.98
N ALA A 119 -10.80 17.11 9.92
CA ALA A 119 -9.75 18.02 9.47
C ALA A 119 -10.31 19.39 9.07
N ALA A 120 -11.44 19.44 8.35
CA ALA A 120 -12.10 20.69 8.00
C ALA A 120 -12.53 21.48 9.25
N GLU A 121 -13.03 20.80 10.29
CA GLU A 121 -13.44 21.43 11.56
C GLU A 121 -12.24 21.96 12.37
N ARG A 122 -11.13 21.22 12.40
CA ARG A 122 -10.06 21.38 13.40
C ARG A 122 -8.75 21.94 12.85
N ARG A 123 -8.57 21.98 11.53
CA ARG A 123 -7.31 22.39 10.90
C ARG A 123 -6.83 23.74 11.39
N SER A 124 -5.53 23.89 11.60
CA SER A 124 -4.85 25.19 11.68
C SER A 124 -4.53 25.72 10.28
N ASP A 125 -4.19 27.00 10.17
CA ASP A 125 -3.76 27.57 8.90
C ASP A 125 -2.43 26.97 8.43
N ALA A 126 -1.51 26.67 9.35
CA ALA A 126 -0.27 25.96 9.03
C ALA A 126 -0.53 24.56 8.48
N ALA A 127 -1.55 23.82 9.00
CA ALA A 127 -1.94 22.52 8.45
C ALA A 127 -2.51 22.63 7.03
N LEU A 128 -3.27 23.71 6.75
CA LEU A 128 -3.79 23.99 5.41
C LEU A 128 -2.65 24.27 4.41
N GLU A 129 -1.69 25.11 4.80
CA GLU A 129 -0.48 25.38 4.00
C GLU A 129 0.30 24.09 3.72
N GLN A 130 0.46 23.24 4.73
CA GLN A 130 1.13 21.94 4.57
C GLN A 130 0.41 21.03 3.57
N MET A 131 -0.92 20.95 3.62
CA MET A 131 -1.71 20.19 2.65
C MET A 131 -1.55 20.74 1.23
N GLY A 132 -1.58 22.08 1.06
CA GLY A 132 -1.32 22.75 -0.21
C GLY A 132 0.05 22.41 -0.78
N SER A 133 1.09 22.53 0.05
CA SER A 133 2.48 22.20 -0.33
C SER A 133 2.63 20.75 -0.77
N ARG A 134 1.96 19.79 -0.10
CA ARG A 134 1.98 18.39 -0.49
C ARG A 134 1.31 18.16 -1.84
N LEU A 135 0.23 18.87 -2.12
CA LEU A 135 -0.47 18.78 -3.39
C LEU A 135 0.37 19.38 -4.53
N ASP A 136 1.06 20.49 -4.30
CA ASP A 136 1.97 21.08 -5.27
C ASP A 136 3.17 20.16 -5.55
N ALA A 137 3.72 19.49 -4.52
CA ALA A 137 4.77 18.51 -4.68
C ALA A 137 4.29 17.30 -5.51
N LEU A 138 3.05 16.84 -5.30
CA LEU A 138 2.44 15.79 -6.11
C LEU A 138 2.35 16.21 -7.60
N GLU A 139 1.90 17.43 -7.87
CA GLU A 139 1.86 17.95 -9.24
C GLU A 139 3.26 18.00 -9.88
N ALA A 140 4.27 18.43 -9.13
CA ALA A 140 5.65 18.49 -9.61
C ALA A 140 6.23 17.11 -9.91
N ALA A 141 6.04 16.14 -9.00
CA ALA A 141 6.51 14.76 -9.18
C ALA A 141 5.90 14.11 -10.43
N VAL A 142 4.60 14.31 -10.63
CA VAL A 142 3.88 13.77 -11.78
C VAL A 142 4.31 14.44 -13.09
N ARG A 143 4.54 15.76 -13.12
CA ARG A 143 5.09 16.46 -14.31
C ARG A 143 6.48 15.97 -14.66
N ALA A 144 7.30 15.64 -13.65
CA ALA A 144 8.63 15.06 -13.84
C ALA A 144 8.61 13.61 -14.34
N GLY A 145 7.43 13.01 -14.51
CA GLY A 145 7.28 11.63 -14.99
C GLY A 145 7.21 10.58 -13.91
N GLY A 146 7.28 10.95 -12.63
CA GLY A 146 7.14 10.06 -11.49
C GLY A 146 5.70 9.56 -11.29
N SER A 147 5.52 8.54 -10.44
CA SER A 147 4.19 8.04 -10.05
C SER A 147 3.45 9.00 -9.13
N GLY A 148 4.16 9.79 -8.33
CA GLY A 148 3.63 10.66 -7.29
C GLY A 148 2.99 9.92 -6.11
N SER A 149 3.31 8.64 -5.91
CA SER A 149 2.69 7.82 -4.84
C SER A 149 3.06 8.32 -3.45
N GLU A 150 4.31 8.71 -3.24
CA GLU A 150 4.81 9.24 -1.95
C GLU A 150 4.17 10.60 -1.63
N GLU A 151 4.05 11.46 -2.62
CA GLU A 151 3.46 12.79 -2.46
C GLU A 151 1.95 12.70 -2.22
N ASP A 152 1.27 11.77 -2.90
CA ASP A 152 -0.15 11.47 -2.69
C ASP A 152 -0.38 10.94 -1.27
N PHE A 153 0.43 9.98 -0.83
CA PHE A 153 0.44 9.52 0.55
C PHE A 153 0.66 10.69 1.53
N GLY A 154 1.63 11.55 1.23
CA GLY A 154 1.93 12.74 2.02
C GLY A 154 0.75 13.72 2.13
N PHE A 155 -0.03 13.90 1.06
CA PHE A 155 -1.24 14.74 1.06
C PHE A 155 -2.33 14.14 1.96
N HIS A 156 -2.67 12.87 1.77
CA HIS A 156 -3.66 12.18 2.60
C HIS A 156 -3.25 12.16 4.08
N ARG A 157 -1.96 11.87 4.35
CA ARG A 157 -1.40 11.90 5.70
C ARG A 157 -1.52 13.29 6.35
N ALA A 158 -1.31 14.37 5.59
CA ALA A 158 -1.45 15.74 6.10
C ALA A 158 -2.91 16.06 6.48
N ILE A 159 -3.89 15.56 5.73
CA ILE A 159 -5.31 15.65 6.09
C ILE A 159 -5.56 14.96 7.43
N LEU A 160 -5.06 13.73 7.61
CA LEU A 160 -5.24 12.98 8.87
C LEU A 160 -4.55 13.68 10.06
N ALA A 161 -3.40 14.29 9.84
CA ALA A 161 -2.71 15.08 10.87
C ALA A 161 -3.54 16.31 11.30
N ALA A 162 -4.24 16.94 10.35
CA ALA A 162 -5.09 18.11 10.62
C ALA A 162 -6.33 17.79 11.49
N THR A 163 -6.66 16.51 11.69
CA THR A 163 -7.68 16.08 12.65
C THR A 163 -7.33 16.40 14.11
N GLN A 164 -6.06 16.72 14.40
CA GLN A 164 -5.49 16.86 15.76
C GLN A 164 -5.66 15.60 16.63
N ASN A 165 -5.86 14.44 16.01
CA ASN A 165 -5.90 13.14 16.66
C ASN A 165 -4.80 12.25 16.08
N ALA A 166 -3.72 12.11 16.84
CA ALA A 166 -2.54 11.37 16.42
C ALA A 166 -2.81 9.88 16.11
N ASN A 167 -3.94 9.32 16.52
CA ASN A 167 -4.27 7.93 16.21
C ASN A 167 -4.59 7.73 14.73
N PHE A 168 -5.16 8.74 14.05
CA PHE A 168 -5.37 8.67 12.61
C PHE A 168 -4.04 8.58 11.85
N THR A 169 -3.06 9.42 12.19
CA THR A 169 -1.74 9.38 11.54
C THR A 169 -0.99 8.11 11.87
N ARG A 170 -1.00 7.66 13.14
CA ARG A 170 -0.37 6.39 13.53
C ARG A 170 -0.94 5.20 12.76
N LEU A 171 -2.27 5.13 12.66
CA LEU A 171 -2.93 4.08 11.90
C LEU A 171 -2.53 4.13 10.42
N PHE A 172 -2.55 5.31 9.81
CA PHE A 172 -2.19 5.49 8.40
C PHE A 172 -0.71 5.18 8.13
N ASP A 173 0.19 5.60 9.04
CA ASP A 173 1.63 5.33 8.95
C ASP A 173 1.96 3.83 9.06
N THR A 174 1.10 3.04 9.75
CA THR A 174 1.25 1.57 9.82
C THR A 174 1.16 0.92 8.45
N PHE A 175 0.42 1.53 7.53
CA PHE A 175 0.25 1.02 6.15
C PHE A 175 1.26 1.59 5.16
N GLY A 176 1.89 2.72 5.49
CA GLY A 176 2.85 3.39 4.61
C GLY A 176 2.28 3.73 3.23
N SER A 177 3.16 3.88 2.26
CA SER A 177 2.78 4.22 0.87
C SER A 177 1.98 3.11 0.14
N ALA A 178 1.91 1.90 0.72
CA ALA A 178 1.05 0.82 0.23
C ALA A 178 -0.44 1.22 0.20
N MET A 179 -0.85 2.22 1.01
CA MET A 179 -2.20 2.79 0.95
C MET A 179 -2.52 3.47 -0.38
N ILE A 180 -1.51 3.83 -1.18
CA ILE A 180 -1.66 4.49 -2.47
C ILE A 180 -1.21 3.54 -3.59
N PRO A 181 -2.07 2.64 -4.07
CA PRO A 181 -1.69 1.54 -4.96
C PRO A 181 -1.47 1.99 -6.41
N ARG A 182 -0.74 3.09 -6.65
CA ARG A 182 -0.50 3.62 -7.99
C ARG A 182 0.38 2.74 -8.87
N GLN A 183 1.15 1.83 -8.29
CA GLN A 183 1.93 0.85 -9.05
C GLN A 183 1.06 -0.03 -9.96
N TRP A 184 -0.21 -0.20 -9.62
CA TRP A 184 -1.18 -0.93 -10.46
C TRP A 184 -1.72 -0.11 -11.63
N ILE A 185 -1.58 1.21 -11.56
CA ILE A 185 -1.96 2.10 -12.65
C ILE A 185 -0.76 2.24 -13.57
N ARG A 186 -0.75 1.44 -14.62
CA ARG A 186 0.34 1.38 -15.61
C ARG A 186 0.40 2.68 -16.41
N LEU A 187 0.83 3.78 -15.76
CA LEU A 187 1.02 5.08 -16.42
C LEU A 187 2.00 5.00 -17.59
N ASP A 188 2.95 4.06 -17.53
CA ASP A 188 3.92 3.75 -18.57
C ASP A 188 3.27 3.17 -19.85
N ARG A 189 2.09 2.54 -19.73
CA ARG A 189 1.33 1.97 -20.85
C ARG A 189 0.28 2.92 -21.42
N MET A 190 0.05 4.07 -20.79
CA MET A 190 -0.89 5.07 -21.28
C MET A 190 -0.24 5.93 -22.37
N THR A 191 -1.01 6.31 -23.38
CA THR A 191 -0.62 7.38 -24.30
C THR A 191 -0.49 8.71 -23.54
N LEU A 192 0.30 9.64 -24.04
CA LEU A 192 0.47 10.96 -23.40
C LEU A 192 -0.87 11.65 -23.10
N PRO A 193 -1.84 11.73 -24.03
CA PRO A 193 -3.13 12.36 -23.75
C PRO A 193 -3.95 11.62 -22.67
N GLU A 194 -3.92 10.28 -22.63
CA GLU A 194 -4.62 9.50 -21.61
C GLU A 194 -4.02 9.74 -20.22
N ARG A 195 -2.68 9.77 -20.15
CA ARG A 195 -1.95 10.07 -18.92
C ARG A 195 -2.28 11.47 -18.41
N GLU A 196 -2.21 12.48 -19.26
CA GLU A 196 -2.55 13.86 -18.91
C GLU A 196 -3.99 13.98 -18.41
N LYS A 197 -4.94 13.36 -19.10
CA LYS A 197 -6.36 13.33 -18.70
C LYS A 197 -6.57 12.68 -17.35
N TYR A 198 -5.89 11.55 -17.09
CA TYR A 198 -5.93 10.86 -15.80
C TYR A 198 -5.42 11.75 -14.68
N LEU A 199 -4.24 12.34 -14.87
CA LEU A 199 -3.57 13.18 -13.88
C LEU A 199 -4.36 14.46 -13.60
N ALA A 200 -4.86 15.13 -14.63
CA ALA A 200 -5.69 16.32 -14.47
C ALA A 200 -6.99 16.05 -13.72
N ARG A 201 -7.60 14.86 -13.92
CA ARG A 201 -8.80 14.47 -13.17
C ARG A 201 -8.48 14.25 -11.71
N MET A 202 -7.43 13.52 -11.40
CA MET A 202 -6.98 13.24 -10.04
C MET A 202 -6.65 14.54 -9.28
N GLN A 203 -5.95 15.46 -9.92
CA GLN A 203 -5.64 16.76 -9.35
C GLN A 203 -6.89 17.58 -9.02
N ARG A 204 -7.87 17.58 -9.90
CA ARG A 204 -9.17 18.24 -9.60
C ARG A 204 -9.87 17.64 -8.40
N GLU A 205 -9.79 16.32 -8.23
CA GLU A 205 -10.38 15.62 -7.07
C GLU A 205 -9.68 16.05 -5.77
N HIS A 206 -8.34 16.07 -5.73
CA HIS A 206 -7.58 16.51 -4.56
C HIS A 206 -7.80 18.00 -4.25
N ARG A 207 -7.81 18.87 -5.26
CA ARG A 207 -8.10 20.30 -5.06
C ARG A 207 -9.51 20.54 -4.51
N ALA A 208 -10.50 19.73 -4.91
CA ALA A 208 -11.84 19.82 -4.35
C ALA A 208 -11.88 19.44 -2.87
N ILE A 209 -11.08 18.42 -2.46
CA ILE A 209 -10.92 18.06 -1.04
C ILE A 209 -10.29 19.23 -0.26
N LEU A 210 -9.17 19.76 -0.76
CA LEU A 210 -8.46 20.87 -0.11
C LEU A 210 -9.36 22.10 0.03
N ALA A 211 -10.09 22.48 -1.02
CA ALA A 211 -10.99 23.64 -1.01
C ALA A 211 -12.12 23.48 0.03
N ALA A 212 -12.67 22.27 0.18
CA ALA A 212 -13.71 22.01 1.20
C ALA A 212 -13.13 22.10 2.64
N ILE A 213 -11.89 21.64 2.84
CA ILE A 213 -11.18 21.77 4.12
C ILE A 213 -10.87 23.26 4.39
N GLU A 214 -10.43 24.00 3.39
CA GLU A 214 -10.17 25.43 3.49
C GLU A 214 -11.43 26.19 3.88
N ALA A 215 -12.57 25.89 3.26
CA ALA A 215 -13.86 26.48 3.58
C ALA A 215 -14.43 26.07 4.94
N ARG A 216 -13.76 25.15 5.68
CA ARG A 216 -14.27 24.54 6.94
C ARG A 216 -15.64 23.88 6.80
N ASP A 217 -16.00 23.45 5.58
CA ASP A 217 -17.24 22.68 5.35
C ASP A 217 -16.97 21.19 5.52
N ALA A 218 -17.19 20.69 6.72
CA ALA A 218 -16.97 19.27 7.06
C ALA A 218 -17.79 18.32 6.19
N ASN A 219 -19.01 18.69 5.83
CA ASN A 219 -19.87 17.85 5.01
C ASN A 219 -19.41 17.83 3.55
N ALA A 220 -19.02 18.98 2.98
CA ALA A 220 -18.41 19.04 1.66
C ALA A 220 -17.09 18.28 1.62
N ALA A 221 -16.25 18.38 2.66
CA ALA A 221 -14.98 17.67 2.79
C ALA A 221 -15.18 16.15 2.80
N ARG A 222 -16.13 15.63 3.59
CA ARG A 222 -16.53 14.21 3.57
C ARG A 222 -16.99 13.75 2.18
N ARG A 223 -17.86 14.55 1.53
CA ARG A 223 -18.35 14.22 0.18
C ARG A 223 -17.23 14.22 -0.85
N ALA A 224 -16.33 15.18 -0.81
CA ALA A 224 -15.21 15.27 -1.74
C ALA A 224 -14.26 14.07 -1.60
N MET A 225 -13.88 13.70 -0.36
CA MET A 225 -13.03 12.53 -0.09
C MET A 225 -13.73 11.23 -0.52
N ARG A 226 -14.99 11.05 -0.16
CA ARG A 226 -15.77 9.87 -0.59
C ARG A 226 -15.83 9.76 -2.10
N SER A 227 -16.11 10.87 -2.81
CA SER A 227 -16.14 10.90 -4.28
C SER A 227 -14.78 10.51 -4.88
N HIS A 228 -13.68 11.04 -4.33
CA HIS A 228 -12.31 10.72 -4.76
C HIS A 228 -12.01 9.22 -4.61
N LEU A 229 -12.25 8.65 -3.42
CA LEU A 229 -11.96 7.24 -3.15
C LEU A 229 -12.90 6.30 -3.92
N THR A 230 -14.20 6.64 -4.07
CA THR A 230 -15.13 5.85 -4.89
C THR A 230 -14.69 5.82 -6.35
N LYS A 231 -14.28 6.94 -6.93
CA LYS A 231 -13.76 6.98 -8.30
C LYS A 231 -12.46 6.18 -8.43
N SER A 232 -11.62 6.20 -7.38
CA SER A 232 -10.43 5.36 -7.34
C SER A 232 -10.81 3.89 -7.34
N TYR A 233 -11.75 3.49 -6.50
CA TYR A 233 -12.28 2.13 -6.42
C TYR A 233 -12.82 1.66 -7.77
N SER A 234 -13.72 2.42 -8.41
CA SER A 234 -14.28 2.06 -9.72
C SER A 234 -13.22 1.89 -10.80
N ARG A 235 -12.14 2.68 -10.77
CA ARG A 235 -11.03 2.51 -11.72
C ARG A 235 -10.33 1.16 -11.55
N PHE A 236 -10.17 0.67 -10.33
CA PHE A 236 -9.57 -0.64 -10.07
C PHE A 236 -10.53 -1.79 -10.37
N GLU A 237 -11.83 -1.62 -10.14
CA GLU A 237 -12.83 -2.59 -10.59
C GLU A 237 -12.79 -2.77 -12.11
N GLU A 238 -12.76 -1.68 -12.87
CA GLU A 238 -12.64 -1.74 -14.34
C GLU A 238 -11.36 -2.46 -14.80
N LEU A 239 -10.24 -2.28 -14.06
CA LEU A 239 -8.98 -2.98 -14.35
C LEU A 239 -9.09 -4.47 -14.06
N ARG A 240 -9.73 -4.86 -12.95
CA ARG A 240 -9.98 -6.27 -12.61
C ARG A 240 -10.82 -6.96 -13.68
N ASP A 241 -11.93 -6.32 -14.06
CA ASP A 241 -12.87 -6.89 -15.02
C ASP A 241 -12.23 -7.08 -16.41
N ARG A 242 -11.35 -6.19 -16.83
CA ARG A 242 -10.56 -6.34 -18.06
C ARG A 242 -9.59 -7.51 -17.97
N ALA A 243 -8.85 -7.63 -16.83
CA ALA A 243 -7.88 -8.71 -16.64
C ALA A 243 -8.52 -10.10 -16.56
N SER A 244 -9.83 -10.18 -16.28
CA SER A 244 -10.58 -11.44 -16.23
C SER A 244 -11.12 -11.89 -17.60
N HIS A 245 -11.01 -11.04 -18.65
CA HIS A 245 -11.51 -11.30 -20.00
C HIS A 245 -10.39 -11.49 -21.03
N ASP A 246 -9.14 -11.29 -20.65
CA ASP A 246 -7.91 -11.58 -21.41
C ASP A 246 -7.30 -12.94 -20.96
#